data_d33f9249fc2421ca1451cc0e432f91e7
#
_entry.id   d33f9249fc2421ca1451cc0e432f91e7
#
_cell.length_a   1.000
_cell.length_b   1.000
_cell.length_c   1.000
_cell.angle_alpha   90.00
_cell.angle_beta   90.00
_cell.angle_gamma   90.00
#
_symmetry.space_group_name_H-M   'P 1'
#
loop_
_entity.id
_entity.type
_entity.pdbx_description
1 polymer ?
#
loop_
_entity_poly.entity_id
_entity_poly.type
_entity_poly.pdbx_seq_one_letter_code
_entity_poly.pdbx_strand_id
1 'polypeptide(L)'
;MTLGEMCSVQRGKRLTKRDLNHNGRYPVFHGGIEPIGYYSSSNREANSVMVINVGASAGTVGYSSKEFWSSDGCFCFSHCEQLNQKYLFYALQSMENSIKGQVRKAGIPTLDNKVVEKLKIPIPSLAEQQRIVSILDKFEALTTSISEGLPKEIELRRKQYEYYRNQLLSFAQPLPKT
;
A
#
# COMPACT_ATOMS: atom_id res chain seq x y z
N MET A 1 2.00 10.26 22.72
CA MET A 1 2.79 9.03 22.97
C MET A 1 3.64 8.75 21.75
N THR A 2 4.79 8.14 21.92
CA THR A 2 5.61 7.64 20.80
C THR A 2 5.19 6.22 20.43
N LEU A 3 5.50 5.80 19.19
CA LEU A 3 5.17 4.43 18.76
C LEU A 3 5.87 3.37 19.61
N GLY A 4 7.12 3.61 20.00
CA GLY A 4 7.87 2.70 20.86
C GLY A 4 7.31 2.53 22.28
N GLU A 5 6.50 3.50 22.76
CA GLU A 5 5.76 3.39 24.02
C GLU A 5 4.48 2.56 23.87
N MET A 6 3.93 2.45 22.64
CA MET A 6 2.67 1.78 22.35
C MET A 6 2.84 0.34 21.89
N CYS A 7 3.80 0.09 21.04
CA CYS A 7 4.04 -1.20 20.43
C CYS A 7 5.53 -1.45 20.20
N SER A 8 5.93 -2.73 20.21
CA SER A 8 7.29 -3.11 19.88
C SER A 8 7.53 -2.97 18.37
N VAL A 9 8.60 -2.26 18.00
CA VAL A 9 9.09 -2.21 16.63
C VAL A 9 10.07 -3.36 16.42
N GLN A 10 9.69 -4.28 15.55
CA GLN A 10 10.42 -5.54 15.35
C GLN A 10 11.03 -5.59 13.97
N ARG A 11 12.33 -5.79 13.90
CA ARG A 11 13.01 -6.10 12.63
C ARG A 11 12.71 -7.53 12.21
N GLY A 12 12.51 -7.74 10.90
CA GLY A 12 12.29 -9.07 10.36
C GLY A 12 13.53 -9.97 10.40
N LYS A 13 13.34 -11.23 10.07
CA LYS A 13 14.40 -12.26 10.03
C LYS A 13 14.80 -12.54 8.59
N ARG A 14 16.10 -12.37 8.30
CA ARG A 14 16.65 -12.53 6.95
C ARG A 14 16.33 -13.90 6.36
N LEU A 15 15.83 -13.88 5.12
CA LEU A 15 15.83 -15.02 4.21
C LEU A 15 16.74 -14.72 3.03
N THR A 16 17.39 -15.75 2.51
CA THR A 16 18.18 -15.67 1.28
C THR A 16 17.30 -16.01 0.07
N LYS A 17 17.73 -15.62 -1.13
CA LYS A 17 17.01 -15.99 -2.36
C LYS A 17 16.85 -17.51 -2.54
N ARG A 18 17.74 -18.30 -1.96
CA ARG A 18 17.69 -19.78 -2.02
C ARG A 18 16.59 -20.37 -1.16
N ASP A 19 16.15 -19.64 -0.14
CA ASP A 19 15.07 -20.05 0.76
C ASP A 19 13.69 -19.77 0.18
N LEU A 20 13.61 -18.92 -0.86
CA LEU A 20 12.36 -18.56 -1.52
C LEU A 20 11.85 -19.72 -2.38
N ASN A 21 10.54 -19.98 -2.28
CA ASN A 21 9.86 -21.04 -3.01
C ASN A 21 8.68 -20.45 -3.79
N HIS A 22 8.59 -20.74 -5.09
CA HIS A 22 7.47 -20.31 -5.93
C HIS A 22 6.11 -20.89 -5.47
N ASN A 23 6.13 -22.03 -4.79
CA ASN A 23 4.94 -22.68 -4.22
C ASN A 23 4.73 -22.34 -2.73
N GLY A 24 5.48 -21.40 -2.20
CA GLY A 24 5.32 -20.92 -0.83
C GLY A 24 3.96 -20.24 -0.63
N ARG A 25 3.40 -20.39 0.57
CA ARG A 25 2.08 -19.83 0.92
C ARG A 25 2.15 -18.36 1.29
N TYR A 26 3.24 -17.93 1.91
CA TYR A 26 3.36 -16.63 2.55
C TYR A 26 4.28 -15.71 1.73
N PRO A 27 3.83 -14.50 1.37
CA PRO A 27 4.68 -13.53 0.68
C PRO A 27 5.84 -13.09 1.59
N VAL A 28 7.00 -12.86 0.98
CA VAL A 28 8.22 -12.41 1.66
C VAL A 28 8.51 -10.96 1.26
N PHE A 29 8.59 -10.06 2.23
CA PHE A 29 8.93 -8.66 2.00
C PHE A 29 10.35 -8.35 2.46
N HIS A 30 11.11 -7.65 1.60
CA HIS A 30 12.46 -7.19 1.88
C HIS A 30 12.82 -5.97 1.03
N GLY A 31 13.06 -4.84 1.66
CA GLY A 31 13.51 -3.62 0.97
C GLY A 31 12.52 -2.99 0.00
N GLY A 32 11.26 -3.43 0.00
CA GLY A 32 10.16 -2.91 -0.80
C GLY A 32 8.81 -3.41 -0.32
N ILE A 33 7.73 -2.79 -0.81
CA ILE A 33 6.33 -3.15 -0.49
C ILE A 33 5.78 -4.24 -1.41
N GLU A 34 6.50 -4.60 -2.47
CA GLU A 34 6.19 -5.77 -3.30
C GLU A 34 6.91 -7.00 -2.77
N PRO A 35 6.27 -8.17 -2.77
CA PRO A 35 6.91 -9.40 -2.35
C PRO A 35 8.09 -9.77 -3.26
N ILE A 36 9.22 -10.14 -2.67
CA ILE A 36 10.39 -10.66 -3.40
C ILE A 36 10.28 -12.15 -3.75
N GLY A 37 9.25 -12.83 -3.28
CA GLY A 37 8.97 -14.25 -3.45
C GLY A 37 8.07 -14.76 -2.34
N TYR A 38 8.01 -16.08 -2.19
CA TYR A 38 7.15 -16.74 -1.21
C TYR A 38 7.96 -17.71 -0.34
N TYR A 39 7.42 -18.03 0.86
CA TYR A 39 8.01 -18.96 1.81
C TYR A 39 6.95 -19.88 2.42
N SER A 40 7.39 -20.97 3.02
CA SER A 40 6.51 -21.99 3.60
C SER A 40 5.89 -21.60 4.94
N SER A 41 6.46 -20.61 5.64
CA SER A 41 5.96 -20.13 6.93
C SER A 41 5.90 -18.61 6.99
N SER A 42 5.09 -18.07 7.90
CA SER A 42 5.01 -16.66 8.23
C SER A 42 5.75 -16.35 9.53
N ASN A 43 6.19 -15.11 9.71
CA ASN A 43 6.69 -14.57 10.98
C ASN A 43 5.95 -13.30 11.39
N ARG A 44 4.93 -12.93 10.64
CA ARG A 44 4.02 -11.81 10.93
C ARG A 44 2.59 -12.22 10.67
N GLU A 45 1.71 -11.74 11.54
CA GLU A 45 0.27 -11.94 11.43
C GLU A 45 -0.32 -11.14 10.26
N ALA A 46 -1.49 -11.55 9.81
CA ALA A 46 -2.30 -10.78 8.90
C ALA A 46 -2.65 -9.40 9.48
N ASN A 47 -3.00 -8.46 8.62
CA ASN A 47 -3.35 -7.10 9.01
C ASN A 47 -2.22 -6.38 9.76
N SER A 48 -0.99 -6.49 9.26
CA SER A 48 0.19 -5.88 9.86
C SER A 48 0.81 -4.81 8.99
N VAL A 49 1.24 -3.74 9.65
CA VAL A 49 1.97 -2.63 9.03
C VAL A 49 3.46 -2.94 8.97
N MET A 50 4.10 -2.50 7.90
CA MET A 50 5.55 -2.55 7.74
C MET A 50 6.11 -1.19 7.30
N VAL A 51 7.34 -0.90 7.72
CA VAL A 51 8.13 0.24 7.23
C VAL A 51 9.43 -0.32 6.67
N ILE A 52 9.72 -0.01 5.42
CA ILE A 52 10.95 -0.46 4.76
C ILE A 52 12.13 0.27 5.39
N ASN A 53 13.15 -0.49 5.82
CA ASN A 53 14.28 0.08 6.55
C ASN A 53 15.58 0.11 5.75
N VAL A 54 15.63 -0.47 4.56
CA VAL A 54 16.86 -0.55 3.75
C VAL A 54 16.57 -0.48 2.26
N GLY A 55 17.51 0.10 1.51
CA GLY A 55 17.45 0.19 0.04
C GLY A 55 16.75 1.46 -0.46
N ALA A 56 16.49 1.51 -1.76
CA ALA A 56 15.90 2.67 -2.43
C ALA A 56 14.52 3.05 -1.89
N SER A 57 13.77 2.07 -1.37
CA SER A 57 12.44 2.27 -0.78
C SER A 57 12.47 2.49 0.73
N ALA A 58 13.64 2.72 1.35
CA ALA A 58 13.73 2.97 2.79
C ALA A 58 12.81 4.15 3.20
N GLY A 59 12.03 3.95 4.26
CA GLY A 59 11.03 4.89 4.73
C GLY A 59 9.63 4.73 4.13
N THR A 60 9.45 3.86 3.13
CA THR A 60 8.13 3.56 2.56
C THR A 60 7.32 2.72 3.53
N VAL A 61 6.04 3.06 3.67
CA VAL A 61 5.07 2.38 4.54
C VAL A 61 4.25 1.39 3.72
N GLY A 62 4.15 0.16 4.19
CA GLY A 62 3.35 -0.89 3.57
C GLY A 62 2.38 -1.54 4.55
N TYR A 63 1.41 -2.28 4.02
CA TYR A 63 0.42 -3.03 4.78
C TYR A 63 0.16 -4.38 4.12
N SER A 64 0.06 -5.43 4.93
CA SER A 64 -0.33 -6.74 4.45
C SER A 64 -1.61 -7.21 5.16
N SER A 65 -2.64 -7.50 4.39
CA SER A 65 -3.89 -8.10 4.88
C SER A 65 -3.78 -9.61 5.11
N LYS A 66 -2.66 -10.22 4.72
CA LYS A 66 -2.37 -11.65 4.87
C LYS A 66 -1.15 -11.82 5.76
N GLU A 67 -1.06 -13.00 6.38
CA GLU A 67 0.18 -13.42 7.03
C GLU A 67 1.34 -13.41 6.04
N PHE A 68 2.53 -13.02 6.50
CA PHE A 68 3.69 -12.88 5.65
C PHE A 68 5.01 -13.14 6.38
N TRP A 69 6.08 -13.24 5.63
CA TRP A 69 7.42 -13.22 6.19
C TRP A 69 8.05 -11.84 6.01
N SER A 70 8.36 -11.21 7.13
CA SER A 70 9.17 -10.00 7.17
C SER A 70 10.64 -10.37 7.22
N SER A 71 11.40 -10.01 6.19
CA SER A 71 12.85 -10.11 6.18
C SER A 71 13.50 -8.92 6.90
N ASP A 72 14.81 -8.94 7.06
CA ASP A 72 15.58 -7.92 7.79
C ASP A 72 15.57 -6.52 7.14
N GLY A 73 15.00 -6.40 5.95
CA GLY A 73 14.76 -5.14 5.24
C GLY A 73 13.46 -4.41 5.62
N CYS A 74 12.71 -4.91 6.62
CA CYS A 74 11.45 -4.32 7.07
C CYS A 74 11.39 -4.24 8.59
N PHE A 75 10.82 -3.15 9.12
CA PHE A 75 10.30 -3.07 10.47
C PHE A 75 8.81 -3.34 10.48
N CYS A 76 8.33 -4.13 11.43
CA CYS A 76 6.92 -4.38 11.69
C CYS A 76 6.58 -4.03 13.13
N PHE A 77 5.31 -3.83 13.42
CA PHE A 77 4.82 -3.43 14.73
C PHE A 77 4.05 -4.58 15.37
N SER A 78 4.29 -4.83 16.67
CA SER A 78 3.47 -5.78 17.40
C SER A 78 2.02 -5.29 17.48
N HIS A 79 1.07 -6.21 17.38
CA HIS A 79 -0.33 -5.90 17.63
C HIS A 79 -0.51 -5.54 19.10
N CYS A 80 -1.30 -4.54 19.40
CA CYS A 80 -1.69 -4.16 20.75
C CYS A 80 -3.17 -3.77 20.78
N GLU A 81 -3.79 -3.95 21.93
CA GLU A 81 -5.25 -3.75 22.10
C GLU A 81 -5.71 -2.31 21.87
N GLN A 82 -4.82 -1.33 22.01
CA GLN A 82 -5.16 0.10 21.93
C GLN A 82 -4.95 0.70 20.54
N LEU A 83 -4.39 -0.06 19.59
CA LEU A 83 -3.99 0.45 18.29
C LEU A 83 -4.46 -0.47 17.15
N ASN A 84 -5.39 0.03 16.36
CA ASN A 84 -5.82 -0.62 15.13
C ASN A 84 -4.70 -0.54 14.07
N GLN A 85 -4.28 -1.66 13.53
CA GLN A 85 -3.17 -1.74 12.57
C GLN A 85 -3.46 -0.99 11.26
N LYS A 86 -4.70 -1.00 10.76
CA LYS A 86 -5.04 -0.25 9.55
C LYS A 86 -5.04 1.27 9.83
N TYR A 87 -5.44 1.69 11.02
CA TYR A 87 -5.27 3.08 11.47
C TYR A 87 -3.80 3.47 11.54
N LEU A 88 -2.94 2.62 12.13
CA LEU A 88 -1.50 2.83 12.16
C LEU A 88 -0.93 2.97 10.75
N PHE A 89 -1.37 2.14 9.81
CA PHE A 89 -0.95 2.24 8.41
C PHE A 89 -1.24 3.63 7.84
N TYR A 90 -2.47 4.12 7.93
CA TYR A 90 -2.83 5.44 7.41
C TYR A 90 -2.10 6.58 8.14
N ALA A 91 -1.94 6.49 9.45
CA ALA A 91 -1.20 7.47 10.23
C ALA A 91 0.28 7.54 9.80
N LEU A 92 0.94 6.40 9.61
CA LEU A 92 2.33 6.36 9.13
C LEU A 92 2.44 6.77 7.66
N GLN A 93 1.49 6.40 6.82
CA GLN A 93 1.45 6.81 5.42
C GLN A 93 1.37 8.34 5.28
N SER A 94 0.59 9.00 6.13
CA SER A 94 0.53 10.48 6.15
C SER A 94 1.87 11.14 6.53
N MET A 95 2.74 10.41 7.23
CA MET A 95 4.07 10.86 7.66
C MET A 95 5.20 10.34 6.78
N GLU A 96 4.91 9.58 5.73
CA GLU A 96 5.91 8.87 4.92
C GLU A 96 7.03 9.79 4.40
N ASN A 97 6.70 10.98 3.93
CA ASN A 97 7.69 11.94 3.47
C ASN A 97 8.64 12.38 4.60
N SER A 98 8.13 12.58 5.81
CA SER A 98 8.94 12.91 6.99
C SER A 98 9.84 11.74 7.40
N ILE A 99 9.33 10.51 7.32
CA ILE A 99 10.12 9.29 7.58
C ILE A 99 11.24 9.14 6.55
N LYS A 100 10.93 9.29 5.26
CA LYS A 100 11.91 9.27 4.17
C LYS A 100 12.99 10.35 4.31
N GLY A 101 12.63 11.51 4.85
CA GLY A 101 13.57 12.59 5.17
C GLY A 101 14.62 12.22 6.23
N GLN A 102 14.34 11.20 7.06
CA GLN A 102 15.23 10.75 8.13
C GLN A 102 16.08 9.52 7.73
N VAL A 103 15.94 9.04 6.48
CA VAL A 103 16.77 7.96 5.95
C VAL A 103 18.20 8.44 5.77
N ARG A 104 19.14 7.72 6.37
CA ARG A 104 20.57 7.94 6.16
C ARG A 104 20.96 7.52 4.75
N LYS A 105 21.48 8.47 3.95
CA LYS A 105 21.81 8.26 2.54
C LYS A 105 23.29 7.93 2.27
N ALA A 106 24.13 7.91 3.31
CA ALA A 106 25.54 7.52 3.19
C ALA A 106 25.67 6.02 2.96
N GLY A 107 26.01 5.61 1.75
CA GLY A 107 26.04 4.20 1.31
C GLY A 107 24.65 3.67 0.96
N ILE A 108 24.32 2.45 1.40
CA ILE A 108 22.97 1.89 1.21
C ILE A 108 21.99 2.69 2.07
N PRO A 109 20.93 3.28 1.48
CA PRO A 109 19.93 4.01 2.24
C PRO A 109 19.37 3.14 3.38
N THR A 110 19.37 3.69 4.60
CA THR A 110 18.98 2.91 5.79
C THR A 110 18.20 3.80 6.76
N LEU A 111 17.09 3.28 7.26
CA LEU A 111 16.28 3.88 8.32
C LEU A 111 16.62 3.22 9.65
N ASP A 112 16.92 4.01 10.66
CA ASP A 112 17.20 3.52 12.00
C ASP A 112 15.89 3.18 12.74
N ASN A 113 15.90 2.10 13.53
CA ASN A 113 14.76 1.70 14.36
C ASN A 113 14.31 2.80 15.33
N LYS A 114 15.27 3.52 15.93
CA LYS A 114 15.01 4.63 16.85
C LYS A 114 14.22 5.78 16.23
N VAL A 115 14.34 5.98 14.91
CA VAL A 115 13.54 6.98 14.19
C VAL A 115 12.08 6.56 14.24
N VAL A 116 11.78 5.29 13.94
CA VAL A 116 10.42 4.75 13.91
C VAL A 116 9.81 4.71 15.31
N GLU A 117 10.58 4.29 16.31
CA GLU A 117 10.13 4.25 17.73
C GLU A 117 9.76 5.65 18.27
N LYS A 118 10.46 6.69 17.84
CA LYS A 118 10.23 8.07 18.27
C LYS A 118 9.09 8.79 17.54
N LEU A 119 8.50 8.20 16.52
CA LEU A 119 7.37 8.80 15.83
C LEU A 119 6.20 9.00 16.79
N LYS A 120 5.62 10.20 16.76
CA LYS A 120 4.44 10.55 17.54
C LYS A 120 3.22 10.53 16.64
N ILE A 121 2.25 9.68 16.97
CA ILE A 121 0.96 9.66 16.29
C ILE A 121 -0.15 9.96 17.30
N PRO A 122 -1.25 10.60 16.89
CA PRO A 122 -2.45 10.71 17.72
C PRO A 122 -3.04 9.32 17.94
N ILE A 123 -3.49 9.02 19.16
CA ILE A 123 -4.13 7.75 19.52
C ILE A 123 -5.53 8.06 20.08
N PRO A 124 -6.53 8.27 19.22
CA PRO A 124 -7.91 8.42 19.65
C PRO A 124 -8.47 7.08 20.16
N SER A 125 -9.72 7.08 20.65
CA SER A 125 -10.39 5.84 21.05
C SER A 125 -10.45 4.84 19.88
N LEU A 126 -10.52 3.54 20.18
CA LEU A 126 -10.61 2.49 19.15
C LEU A 126 -11.82 2.69 18.22
N ALA A 127 -12.95 3.17 18.77
CA ALA A 127 -14.14 3.49 17.99
C ALA A 127 -13.85 4.59 16.95
N GLU A 128 -13.09 5.62 17.34
CA GLU A 128 -12.70 6.69 16.43
C GLU A 128 -11.64 6.23 15.42
N GLN A 129 -10.67 5.41 15.82
CA GLN A 129 -9.73 4.79 14.89
C GLN A 129 -10.48 3.99 13.83
N GLN A 130 -11.45 3.16 14.22
CA GLN A 130 -12.26 2.37 13.30
C GLN A 130 -13.11 3.24 12.37
N ARG A 131 -13.68 4.34 12.89
CA ARG A 131 -14.42 5.31 12.07
C ARG A 131 -13.52 5.94 11.00
N ILE A 132 -12.31 6.35 11.37
CA ILE A 132 -11.33 6.92 10.44
C ILE A 132 -10.95 5.90 9.36
N VAL A 133 -10.63 4.67 9.76
CA VAL A 133 -10.29 3.57 8.83
C VAL A 133 -11.42 3.34 7.83
N SER A 134 -12.69 3.24 8.30
CA SER A 134 -13.81 2.99 7.41
C SER A 134 -14.05 4.09 6.38
N ILE A 135 -13.73 5.34 6.71
CA ILE A 135 -13.81 6.47 5.78
C ILE A 135 -12.68 6.38 4.74
N LEU A 136 -11.44 6.16 5.20
CA LEU A 136 -10.27 6.11 4.31
C LEU A 136 -10.32 4.91 3.36
N ASP A 137 -10.78 3.74 3.83
CA ASP A 137 -10.97 2.56 2.99
C ASP A 137 -12.00 2.81 1.87
N LYS A 138 -13.09 3.57 2.17
CA LYS A 138 -14.06 3.97 1.15
C LYS A 138 -13.44 4.89 0.10
N PHE A 139 -12.62 5.86 0.51
CA PHE A 139 -11.90 6.72 -0.44
C PHE A 139 -10.90 5.95 -1.28
N GLU A 140 -10.14 5.03 -0.68
CA GLU A 140 -9.21 4.16 -1.40
C GLU A 140 -9.95 3.33 -2.47
N ALA A 141 -11.08 2.70 -2.12
CA ALA A 141 -11.91 1.95 -3.05
C ALA A 141 -12.46 2.83 -4.19
N LEU A 142 -12.92 4.05 -3.89
CA LEU A 142 -13.43 4.99 -4.90
C LEU A 142 -12.33 5.46 -5.86
N THR A 143 -11.12 5.77 -5.36
CA THR A 143 -10.01 6.20 -6.20
C THR A 143 -9.49 5.07 -7.09
N THR A 144 -9.47 3.84 -6.60
CA THR A 144 -9.10 2.67 -7.41
C THR A 144 -10.15 2.39 -8.49
N SER A 145 -11.45 2.48 -8.16
CA SER A 145 -12.54 2.31 -9.13
C SER A 145 -12.53 3.39 -10.21
N ILE A 146 -12.20 4.63 -9.86
CA ILE A 146 -12.11 5.74 -10.82
C ILE A 146 -10.94 5.50 -11.78
N SER A 147 -9.79 5.03 -11.31
CA SER A 147 -8.63 4.75 -12.16
C SER A 147 -8.84 3.57 -13.14
N GLU A 148 -9.70 2.62 -12.80
CA GLU A 148 -10.06 1.49 -13.67
C GLU A 148 -11.30 1.78 -14.54
N GLY A 149 -12.30 2.46 -14.00
CA GLY A 149 -13.60 2.72 -14.65
C GLY A 149 -13.59 3.88 -15.63
N LEU A 150 -12.87 4.96 -15.33
CA LEU A 150 -12.82 6.16 -16.18
C LEU A 150 -12.32 5.90 -17.60
N PRO A 151 -11.22 5.17 -17.84
CA PRO A 151 -10.77 4.86 -19.20
C PRO A 151 -11.81 4.12 -20.03
N LYS A 152 -12.52 3.17 -19.41
CA LYS A 152 -13.59 2.42 -20.06
C LYS A 152 -14.82 3.30 -20.38
N GLU A 153 -15.18 4.19 -19.48
CA GLU A 153 -16.28 5.16 -19.73
C GLU A 153 -15.92 6.13 -20.86
N ILE A 154 -14.71 6.66 -20.92
CA ILE A 154 -14.22 7.51 -22.00
C ILE A 154 -14.30 6.77 -23.34
N GLU A 155 -13.89 5.50 -23.38
CA GLU A 155 -14.00 4.68 -24.61
C GLU A 155 -15.46 4.51 -25.06
N LEU A 156 -16.37 4.20 -24.13
CA LEU A 156 -17.80 4.07 -24.43
C LEU A 156 -18.42 5.39 -24.92
N ARG A 157 -18.09 6.51 -24.29
CA ARG A 157 -18.53 7.84 -24.73
C ARG A 157 -18.02 8.19 -26.12
N ARG A 158 -16.78 7.83 -26.42
CA ARG A 158 -16.21 8.02 -27.78
C ARG A 158 -16.96 7.21 -28.82
N LYS A 159 -17.27 5.94 -28.58
CA LYS A 159 -18.09 5.10 -29.47
C LYS A 159 -19.48 5.67 -29.66
N GLN A 160 -20.11 6.16 -28.59
CA GLN A 160 -21.42 6.82 -28.65
C GLN A 160 -21.37 8.10 -29.50
N TYR A 161 -20.34 8.93 -29.34
CA TYR A 161 -20.13 10.11 -30.14
C TYR A 161 -19.95 9.77 -31.65
N GLU A 162 -19.12 8.79 -31.97
CA GLU A 162 -18.88 8.31 -33.34
C GLU A 162 -20.17 7.81 -33.99
N TYR A 163 -20.98 7.07 -33.27
CA TYR A 163 -22.28 6.58 -33.73
C TYR A 163 -23.22 7.74 -34.08
N TYR A 164 -23.44 8.67 -33.17
CA TYR A 164 -24.34 9.80 -33.42
C TYR A 164 -23.81 10.73 -34.49
N ARG A 165 -22.52 11.01 -34.52
CA ARG A 165 -21.90 11.79 -35.58
C ARG A 165 -22.17 11.17 -36.95
N ASN A 166 -21.98 9.88 -37.11
CA ASN A 166 -22.22 9.20 -38.38
C ASN A 166 -23.70 9.20 -38.73
N GLN A 167 -24.60 9.03 -37.80
CA GLN A 167 -26.03 9.13 -38.04
C GLN A 167 -26.45 10.55 -38.51
N LEU A 168 -25.99 11.57 -37.80
CA LEU A 168 -26.36 12.97 -38.12
C LEU A 168 -25.77 13.47 -39.42
N LEU A 169 -24.64 12.90 -39.85
CA LEU A 169 -23.98 13.29 -41.12
C LEU A 169 -24.29 12.34 -42.29
N SER A 170 -25.05 11.27 -42.05
CA SER A 170 -25.54 10.42 -43.14
C SER A 170 -26.74 11.05 -43.82
N PHE A 171 -26.50 11.88 -44.83
CA PHE A 171 -27.55 12.41 -45.69
C PHE A 171 -27.93 11.34 -46.72
N ALA A 172 -29.25 11.17 -46.96
CA ALA A 172 -29.71 10.35 -48.06
C ALA A 172 -29.12 10.87 -49.39
N GLN A 173 -28.38 10.01 -50.10
CA GLN A 173 -27.92 10.37 -51.45
C GLN A 173 -29.13 10.61 -52.34
N PRO A 174 -29.19 11.72 -53.12
CA PRO A 174 -30.27 11.93 -54.07
C PRO A 174 -30.24 10.79 -55.09
N LEU A 175 -31.40 10.18 -55.33
CA LEU A 175 -31.54 9.15 -56.36
C LEU A 175 -30.98 9.66 -57.69
N PRO A 176 -30.24 8.82 -58.45
CA PRO A 176 -29.76 9.20 -59.76
C PRO A 176 -30.97 9.61 -60.65
N LYS A 177 -30.93 10.77 -61.21
CA LYS A 177 -31.92 11.21 -62.19
C LYS A 177 -31.80 10.30 -63.40
N THR A 178 -32.85 9.52 -63.71
CA THR A 178 -33.06 8.79 -64.97
C THR A 178 -33.26 9.74 -66.09
#